data_baa76036a9dc011b0f373bf42a741b3d
#
_entry.id   baa76036a9dc011b0f373bf42a741b3d
#
_cell.length_a   1.000
_cell.length_b   1.000
_cell.length_c   1.000
_cell.angle_alpha   90.00
_cell.angle_beta   90.00
_cell.angle_gamma   90.00
#
_symmetry.space_group_name_H-M   'P 1'
#
loop_
_entity.id
_entity.type
_entity.pdbx_description
1 polymer ?
#
loop_
_entity_poly.entity_id
_entity_poly.type
_entity_poly.pdbx_seq_one_letter_code
_entity_poly.pdbx_strand_id
1 'polypeptide(L)'
;MLAEIRIESLGAISTATAEFDRGFTVLTGETGTGKTMVVTGLHLLGGARADATRVRSGANRAVVEGRFTTTELGDGVATRVDDVLESSGADRDDDGSVIAARSVSREGPSRAYLGGRSVPAKSLSTFTTELLALHGQNDQLRL
;
A
#
# COMPACT_ATOMS: atom_id res chain seq x y z
N MET A 1 -8.14 7.82 -1.66
CA MET A 1 -7.65 7.40 -2.99
C MET A 1 -6.15 7.16 -2.95
N LEU A 2 -5.70 6.07 -3.52
CA LEU A 2 -4.27 5.81 -3.63
C LEU A 2 -3.65 6.75 -4.66
N ALA A 3 -2.70 7.56 -4.22
CA ALA A 3 -2.03 8.54 -5.08
C ALA A 3 -0.69 8.03 -5.61
N GLU A 4 0.02 7.25 -4.81
CA GLU A 4 1.34 6.76 -5.18
C GLU A 4 1.62 5.46 -4.46
N ILE A 5 2.32 4.54 -5.12
CA ILE A 5 2.86 3.35 -4.49
C ILE A 5 4.35 3.25 -4.80
N ARG A 6 5.14 2.95 -3.79
CA ARG A 6 6.58 2.73 -3.93
C ARG A 6 6.90 1.32 -3.47
N ILE A 7 7.71 0.63 -4.26
CA ILE A 7 8.09 -0.75 -4.00
C ILE A 7 9.61 -0.84 -3.98
N GLU A 8 10.17 -1.47 -2.96
CA GLU A 8 11.61 -1.68 -2.83
C GLU A 8 11.91 -3.14 -2.56
N SER A 9 12.85 -3.69 -3.32
CA SER A 9 13.43 -5.02 -3.10
C SER A 9 12.40 -6.15 -3.10
N LEU A 10 11.40 -6.05 -3.99
CA LEU A 10 10.37 -7.07 -4.13
C LEU A 10 10.56 -7.81 -5.46
N GLY A 11 10.73 -9.14 -5.37
CA GLY A 11 10.92 -9.97 -6.55
C GLY A 11 12.13 -9.54 -7.39
N ALA A 12 11.91 -9.29 -8.67
CA ALA A 12 12.97 -8.85 -9.58
C ALA A 12 13.22 -7.34 -9.53
N ILE A 13 12.46 -6.60 -8.71
CA ILE A 13 12.52 -5.14 -8.68
C ILE A 13 13.34 -4.65 -7.51
N SER A 14 14.37 -3.83 -7.77
CA SER A 14 15.10 -3.15 -6.71
C SER A 14 14.30 -1.94 -6.20
N THR A 15 13.72 -1.16 -7.12
CA THR A 15 12.84 -0.04 -6.76
C THR A 15 11.91 0.26 -7.93
N ALA A 16 10.68 0.61 -7.61
CA ALA A 16 9.69 1.07 -8.59
C ALA A 16 8.70 2.00 -7.90
N THR A 17 8.20 2.97 -8.64
CA THR A 17 7.18 3.89 -8.15
C THR A 17 6.09 4.01 -9.20
N ALA A 18 4.84 3.90 -8.78
CA ALA A 18 3.69 4.14 -9.64
C ALA A 18 2.87 5.28 -9.06
N GLU A 19 2.54 6.25 -9.91
CA GLU A 19 1.66 7.34 -9.54
C GLU A 19 0.30 7.15 -10.18
N PHE A 20 -0.75 7.44 -9.44
CA PHE A 20 -2.12 7.26 -9.90
C PHE A 20 -2.82 8.62 -9.91
N ASP A 21 -3.45 8.94 -11.03
CA ASP A 21 -4.21 10.17 -11.17
C ASP A 21 -5.41 9.91 -12.07
N ARG A 22 -6.59 9.88 -11.49
CA ARG A 22 -7.87 9.75 -12.21
C ARG A 22 -7.88 8.66 -13.27
N GLY A 23 -7.41 7.47 -12.92
CA GLY A 23 -7.35 6.33 -13.84
C GLY A 23 -6.08 6.28 -14.68
N PHE A 24 -5.21 7.26 -14.52
CA PHE A 24 -3.91 7.28 -15.17
C PHE A 24 -2.86 6.70 -14.24
N THR A 25 -2.02 5.81 -14.73
CA THR A 25 -0.94 5.25 -13.95
C THR A 25 0.38 5.50 -14.67
N VAL A 26 1.29 6.17 -13.99
CA VAL A 26 2.65 6.38 -14.49
C VAL A 26 3.59 5.53 -13.67
N LEU A 27 4.26 4.58 -14.32
CA LEU A 27 5.22 3.69 -13.68
C LEU A 27 6.62 4.14 -13.99
N THR A 28 7.42 4.41 -12.96
CA THR A 28 8.83 4.76 -13.09
C THR A 28 9.68 3.72 -12.37
N GLY A 29 10.95 3.62 -12.77
CA GLY A 29 11.86 2.62 -12.25
C GLY A 29 12.02 1.48 -13.24
N GLU A 30 12.25 0.27 -12.75
CA GLU A 30 12.42 -0.90 -13.61
C GLU A 30 11.11 -1.27 -14.29
N THR A 31 11.15 -1.49 -15.60
CA THR A 31 9.98 -1.86 -16.40
C THR A 31 9.97 -3.36 -16.65
N GLY A 32 8.95 -3.85 -17.34
CA GLY A 32 8.79 -5.27 -17.63
C GLY A 32 7.96 -5.98 -16.58
N THR A 33 8.56 -6.33 -15.46
CA THR A 33 7.85 -6.97 -14.34
C THR A 33 7.15 -5.96 -13.44
N GLY A 34 7.31 -4.66 -13.70
CA GLY A 34 6.79 -3.60 -12.84
C GLY A 34 5.30 -3.67 -12.60
N LYS A 35 4.51 -3.94 -13.64
CA LYS A 35 3.05 -4.03 -13.49
C LYS A 35 2.64 -5.14 -12.54
N THR A 36 3.26 -6.32 -12.66
CA THR A 36 2.97 -7.45 -11.79
C THR A 36 3.36 -7.13 -10.35
N MET A 37 4.48 -6.47 -10.14
CA MET A 37 4.94 -6.11 -8.81
C MET A 37 4.07 -5.02 -8.18
N VAL A 38 3.53 -4.10 -8.98
CA VAL A 38 2.58 -3.11 -8.48
C VAL A 38 1.31 -3.81 -7.96
N VAL A 39 0.80 -4.79 -8.71
CA VAL A 39 -0.37 -5.57 -8.27
C VAL A 39 -0.04 -6.32 -6.97
N THR A 40 1.12 -6.96 -6.90
CA THR A 40 1.56 -7.64 -5.68
C THR A 40 1.66 -6.66 -4.52
N GLY A 41 2.22 -5.48 -4.75
CA GLY A 41 2.32 -4.44 -3.73
C GLY A 41 0.96 -3.98 -3.23
N LEU A 42 0.00 -3.81 -4.13
CA LEU A 42 -1.37 -3.43 -3.75
C LEU A 42 -2.02 -4.52 -2.88
N HIS A 43 -1.80 -5.79 -3.20
CA HIS A 43 -2.30 -6.89 -2.37
C HIS A 43 -1.68 -6.87 -0.97
N LEU A 44 -0.38 -6.59 -0.87
CA LEU A 44 0.29 -6.49 0.43
C LEU A 44 -0.27 -5.33 1.25
N LEU A 45 -0.49 -4.17 0.63
CA LEU A 45 -1.13 -3.04 1.30
C LEU A 45 -2.57 -3.37 1.71
N GLY A 46 -3.23 -4.24 0.97
CA GLY A 46 -4.57 -4.73 1.29
C GLY A 46 -4.60 -5.79 2.37
N GLY A 47 -3.49 -6.11 3.01
CA GLY A 47 -3.44 -7.06 4.11
C GLY A 47 -3.19 -8.51 3.70
N ALA A 48 -2.81 -8.77 2.44
CA ALA A 48 -2.52 -10.11 1.99
C ALA A 48 -1.36 -10.72 2.78
N ARG A 49 -1.33 -12.05 2.84
CA ARG A 49 -0.27 -12.77 3.53
C ARG A 49 1.07 -12.45 2.89
N ALA A 50 2.06 -12.11 3.72
CA ALA A 50 3.41 -11.84 3.26
C ALA A 50 4.13 -13.15 2.95
N ASP A 51 4.89 -13.15 1.86
CA ASP A 51 5.68 -14.29 1.42
C ASP A 51 7.14 -13.87 1.38
N ALA A 52 7.93 -14.39 2.32
CA ALA A 52 9.35 -14.04 2.45
C ALA A 52 10.16 -14.42 1.21
N THR A 53 9.70 -15.39 0.41
CA THR A 53 10.39 -15.77 -0.81
C THR A 53 10.32 -14.70 -1.89
N ARG A 54 9.44 -13.72 -1.76
CA ARG A 54 9.34 -12.62 -2.70
C ARG A 54 10.32 -11.48 -2.43
N VAL A 55 11.04 -11.54 -1.30
CA VAL A 55 12.10 -10.57 -1.02
C VAL A 55 13.22 -10.77 -2.05
N ARG A 56 13.65 -9.67 -2.65
CA ARG A 56 14.69 -9.72 -3.68
C ARG A 56 15.96 -10.38 -3.16
N SER A 57 16.58 -11.20 -4.00
CA SER A 57 17.84 -11.86 -3.69
C SER A 57 18.91 -10.82 -3.31
N GLY A 58 19.57 -11.02 -2.20
CA GLY A 58 20.57 -10.10 -1.67
C GLY A 58 20.00 -9.03 -0.76
N ALA A 59 18.69 -8.88 -0.66
CA ALA A 59 18.05 -7.95 0.26
C ALA A 59 17.59 -8.67 1.52
N ASN A 60 17.51 -7.93 2.63
CA ASN A 60 17.02 -8.48 3.90
C ASN A 60 15.51 -8.36 4.01
N ARG A 61 14.91 -7.40 3.32
CA ARG A 61 13.48 -7.17 3.36
C ARG A 61 13.01 -6.46 2.11
N ALA A 62 11.71 -6.59 1.85
CA ALA A 62 11.00 -5.81 0.86
C ALA A 62 10.09 -4.82 1.56
N VAL A 63 9.91 -3.64 0.98
CA VAL A 63 9.01 -2.62 1.52
C VAL A 63 8.07 -2.16 0.43
N VAL A 64 6.79 -2.08 0.77
CA VAL A 64 5.76 -1.49 -0.10
C VAL A 64 5.12 -0.36 0.69
N GLU A 65 5.09 0.82 0.10
CA GLU A 65 4.56 2.01 0.74
C GLU A 65 3.57 2.68 -0.20
N GLY A 66 2.38 2.97 0.30
CA GLY A 66 1.33 3.64 -0.46
C GLY A 66 0.94 4.94 0.21
N ARG A 67 0.78 6.00 -0.59
CA ARG A 67 0.27 7.28 -0.12
C ARG A 67 -1.18 7.42 -0.56
N PHE A 68 -2.06 7.55 0.42
CA PHE A 68 -3.51 7.65 0.19
C PHE A 68 -3.98 9.06 0.53
N THR A 69 -4.68 9.69 -0.41
CA THR A 69 -5.36 10.95 -0.11
C THR A 69 -6.69 10.64 0.54
N THR A 70 -7.04 11.40 1.57
CA THR A 70 -8.28 11.22 2.33
C THR A 70 -9.24 12.38 2.17
N THR A 71 -8.95 13.29 1.25
CA THR A 71 -9.86 14.36 0.87
C THR A 71 -10.87 13.84 -0.16
N GLU A 72 -12.00 14.49 -0.28
CA GLU A 72 -13.04 14.16 -1.27
C GLU A 72 -13.66 12.76 -1.07
N LEU A 73 -13.60 12.21 0.13
CA LEU A 73 -14.27 10.94 0.43
C LEU A 73 -15.74 11.22 0.74
N GLY A 74 -16.61 10.28 0.36
CA GLY A 74 -18.01 10.33 0.76
C GLY A 74 -18.15 10.21 2.28
N ASP A 75 -19.23 10.73 2.85
CA ASP A 75 -19.40 10.83 4.30
C ASP A 75 -19.23 9.50 5.03
N GLY A 76 -19.83 8.43 4.50
CA GLY A 76 -19.72 7.11 5.14
C GLY A 76 -18.31 6.55 5.10
N VAL A 77 -17.62 6.70 3.98
CA VAL A 77 -16.24 6.25 3.82
C VAL A 77 -15.31 7.09 4.71
N ALA A 78 -15.51 8.40 4.72
CA ALA A 78 -14.70 9.29 5.56
C ALA A 78 -14.81 8.92 7.03
N THR A 79 -16.01 8.61 7.51
CA THR A 79 -16.22 8.20 8.90
C THR A 79 -15.48 6.91 9.22
N ARG A 80 -15.59 5.90 8.34
CA ARG A 80 -14.91 4.62 8.55
C ARG A 80 -13.39 4.76 8.54
N VAL A 81 -12.87 5.58 7.62
CA VAL A 81 -11.43 5.86 7.54
C VAL A 81 -10.97 6.57 8.81
N ASP A 82 -11.70 7.60 9.24
CA ASP A 82 -11.36 8.33 10.47
C ASP A 82 -11.35 7.41 11.68
N ASP A 83 -12.31 6.50 11.80
CA ASP A 83 -12.38 5.55 12.90
C ASP A 83 -11.15 4.63 12.94
N VAL A 84 -10.72 4.12 11.77
CA VAL A 84 -9.54 3.27 11.70
C VAL A 84 -8.28 4.05 12.07
N LEU A 85 -8.13 5.27 11.56
CA LEU A 85 -6.97 6.10 11.87
C LEU A 85 -6.92 6.43 13.36
N GLU A 86 -8.04 6.81 13.93
CA GLU A 86 -8.11 7.15 15.35
C GLU A 86 -7.80 5.95 16.25
N SER A 87 -8.41 4.81 15.96
CA SER A 87 -8.18 3.61 16.79
C SER A 87 -6.77 3.05 16.64
N SER A 88 -6.09 3.34 15.53
CA SER A 88 -4.72 2.91 15.28
C SER A 88 -3.69 3.92 15.79
N GLY A 89 -4.11 5.12 16.19
CA GLY A 89 -3.19 6.19 16.53
C GLY A 89 -2.43 6.74 15.33
N ALA A 90 -2.96 6.54 14.15
CA ALA A 90 -2.32 6.96 12.90
C ALA A 90 -2.49 8.46 12.67
N ASP A 91 -1.45 9.09 12.12
CA ASP A 91 -1.46 10.50 11.82
C ASP A 91 -1.58 10.74 10.31
N ARG A 92 -2.20 11.85 9.95
CA ARG A 92 -2.20 12.32 8.58
C ARG A 92 -1.04 13.29 8.36
N ASP A 93 -0.53 13.32 7.13
CA ASP A 93 0.44 14.34 6.73
C ASP A 93 -0.24 15.71 6.61
N ASP A 94 0.57 16.75 6.45
CA ASP A 94 0.08 18.14 6.37
C ASP A 94 -0.93 18.34 5.24
N ASP A 95 -0.81 17.59 4.16
CA ASP A 95 -1.73 17.66 3.01
C ASP A 95 -2.96 16.75 3.16
N GLY A 96 -3.14 16.14 4.32
CA GLY A 96 -4.26 15.22 4.58
C GLY A 96 -4.06 13.81 4.08
N SER A 97 -2.89 13.49 3.51
CA SER A 97 -2.61 12.12 3.06
C SER A 97 -2.18 11.22 4.21
N VAL A 98 -2.32 9.92 4.00
CA VAL A 98 -1.92 8.89 4.96
C VAL A 98 -0.99 7.91 4.26
N ILE A 99 0.12 7.60 4.90
CA ILE A 99 1.07 6.61 4.39
C ILE A 99 0.75 5.25 5.02
N ALA A 100 0.54 4.26 4.16
CA ALA A 100 0.38 2.86 4.55
C ALA A 100 1.56 2.07 4.02
N ALA A 101 2.10 1.16 4.81
CA ALA A 101 3.29 0.41 4.40
C ALA A 101 3.26 -1.03 4.90
N ARG A 102 3.90 -1.92 4.14
CA ARG A 102 4.18 -3.30 4.54
C ARG A 102 5.68 -3.55 4.41
N SER A 103 6.24 -4.19 5.40
CA SER A 103 7.62 -4.65 5.38
C SER A 103 7.62 -6.17 5.48
N VAL A 104 8.24 -6.84 4.52
CA VAL A 104 8.34 -8.30 4.48
C VAL A 104 9.80 -8.65 4.68
N SER A 105 10.12 -9.30 5.81
CA SER A 105 11.48 -9.69 6.13
C SER A 105 11.77 -11.09 5.61
N ARG A 106 13.00 -11.32 5.17
CA ARG A 106 13.43 -12.63 4.70
C ARG A 106 13.41 -13.65 5.82
N GLU A 107 13.81 -13.24 7.02
CA GLU A 107 13.98 -14.14 8.17
C GLU A 107 13.18 -13.74 9.40
N GLY A 108 12.23 -12.82 9.25
CA GLY A 108 11.46 -12.33 10.38
C GLY A 108 10.01 -12.13 10.04
N PRO A 109 9.22 -11.68 10.99
CA PRO A 109 7.80 -11.43 10.75
C PRO A 109 7.62 -10.24 9.82
N SER A 110 6.53 -10.26 9.04
CA SER A 110 6.12 -9.09 8.29
C SER A 110 5.53 -8.05 9.26
N ARG A 111 5.60 -6.79 8.85
CA ARG A 111 5.07 -5.69 9.66
C ARG A 111 4.19 -4.80 8.78
N ALA A 112 3.20 -4.18 9.40
CA ALA A 112 2.31 -3.23 8.74
C ALA A 112 2.36 -1.90 9.49
N TYR A 113 2.29 -0.82 8.74
CA TYR A 113 2.33 0.54 9.29
C TYR A 113 1.22 1.37 8.68
N LEU A 114 0.63 2.23 9.48
CA LEU A 114 -0.42 3.14 9.03
C LEU A 114 -0.20 4.48 9.73
N GLY A 115 0.01 5.53 8.92
CA GLY A 115 0.23 6.86 9.45
C GLY A 115 1.40 6.96 10.44
N GLY A 116 2.48 6.21 10.19
CA GLY A 116 3.66 6.22 11.07
C GLY A 116 3.57 5.29 12.27
N ARG A 117 2.47 4.55 12.42
CA ARG A 117 2.27 3.62 13.53
C ARG A 117 2.31 2.18 13.05
N SER A 118 2.96 1.31 13.85
CA SER A 118 2.90 -0.13 13.62
C SER A 118 1.50 -0.63 13.99
N VAL A 119 0.86 -1.34 13.06
CA VAL A 119 -0.52 -1.82 13.23
C VAL A 119 -0.61 -3.27 12.82
N PRO A 120 -1.64 -4.02 13.25
CA PRO A 120 -1.90 -5.33 12.69
C PRO A 120 -2.26 -5.24 11.20
N ALA A 121 -1.93 -6.26 10.44
CA ALA A 121 -2.26 -6.30 9.02
C ALA A 121 -3.77 -6.14 8.78
N LYS A 122 -4.59 -6.60 9.73
CA LYS A 122 -6.05 -6.45 9.64
C LYS A 122 -6.48 -4.99 9.65
N SER A 123 -5.84 -4.15 10.48
CA SER A 123 -6.16 -2.72 10.53
C SER A 123 -5.78 -2.05 9.21
N LEU A 124 -4.63 -2.40 8.67
CA LEU A 124 -4.22 -1.91 7.37
C LEU A 124 -5.21 -2.34 6.28
N SER A 125 -5.63 -3.60 6.31
CA SER A 125 -6.62 -4.14 5.37
C SER A 125 -7.94 -3.36 5.42
N THR A 126 -8.43 -3.07 6.60
CA THR A 126 -9.68 -2.30 6.77
C THR A 126 -9.56 -0.92 6.12
N PHE A 127 -8.45 -0.24 6.37
CA PHE A 127 -8.21 1.08 5.80
C PHE A 127 -8.12 1.03 4.26
N THR A 128 -7.28 0.15 3.73
CA THR A 128 -7.01 0.11 2.29
C THR A 128 -8.20 -0.41 1.49
N THR A 129 -8.97 -1.36 2.04
CA THR A 129 -10.15 -1.90 1.36
C THR A 129 -11.18 -0.81 1.09
N GLU A 130 -11.42 0.07 2.06
CA GLU A 130 -12.35 1.18 1.87
C GLU A 130 -11.92 2.08 0.72
N LEU A 131 -10.64 2.39 0.65
CA LEU A 131 -10.13 3.34 -0.34
C LEU A 131 -9.92 2.71 -1.71
N LEU A 132 -9.48 1.48 -1.78
CA LEU A 132 -9.25 0.79 -3.06
C LEU A 132 -10.57 0.43 -3.74
N ALA A 133 -11.56 -0.03 -2.97
CA ALA A 133 -12.87 -0.39 -3.53
C ALA A 133 -13.59 0.85 -4.09
N LEU A 134 -13.49 1.98 -3.42
CA LEU A 134 -14.15 3.22 -3.82
C LEU A 134 -13.73 3.68 -5.21
N HIS A 135 -12.49 3.44 -5.60
CA HIS A 135 -11.95 3.92 -6.86
C HIS A 135 -11.86 2.83 -7.94
N GLY A 136 -12.49 1.68 -7.70
CA GLY A 136 -12.48 0.57 -8.67
C GLY A 136 -11.12 -0.07 -8.84
N GLN A 137 -10.15 0.25 -8.01
CA GLN A 137 -8.80 -0.30 -8.13
C GLN A 137 -8.76 -1.80 -7.87
N ASN A 138 -9.75 -2.33 -7.15
CA ASN A 138 -9.88 -3.78 -6.96
C ASN A 138 -10.07 -4.52 -8.26
N ASP A 139 -10.79 -3.93 -9.21
CA ASP A 139 -11.00 -4.57 -10.51
C ASP A 139 -9.71 -4.67 -11.29
N GLN A 140 -8.81 -3.73 -11.11
CA GLN A 140 -7.49 -3.73 -11.74
C GLN A 140 -6.56 -4.78 -11.17
N LEU A 141 -6.84 -5.28 -9.97
CA LEU A 141 -6.06 -6.32 -9.33
C LEU A 141 -6.41 -7.73 -9.82
N ARG A 142 -7.47 -7.85 -10.60
CA ARG A 142 -7.93 -9.13 -11.16
C ARG A 142 -7.36 -9.32 -12.56
N LEU A 143 -6.11 -9.57 -12.65
CA LEU A 143 -5.46 -9.78 -13.94
C LEU A 143 -5.35 -11.25 -14.29
#